data_84cc58ff552fc84bf6717f5e6a6611d1
#
_entry.id   84cc58ff552fc84bf6717f5e6a6611d1
#
_cell.length_a   1.000
_cell.length_b   1.000
_cell.length_c   1.000
_cell.angle_alpha   90.00
_cell.angle_beta   90.00
_cell.angle_gamma   90.00
#
_symmetry.space_group_name_H-M   'P 1'
#
loop_
_entity.id
_entity.type
_entity.pdbx_description
1 polymer ?
#
loop_
_entity_poly.entity_id
_entity_poly.type
_entity_poly.pdbx_seq_one_letter_code
_entity_poly.pdbx_strand_id
1 'polypeptide(L)'
;MANILAVDDDRDLCTLLKTALERDGHTVETRCTGADVTSSLCRWADCILLDIMMPGEDGFAVCRRIRAQTEAPILFLTARTDEPSVLTGLGIGADDYLVKPFRLAELRARVNAHLRRQNRAPQHRLVRGGVCFDLAAKSAAVGCTALPFTKSEYAICEFLALHAGQTFGKEQIYEAVFGYDGTADDTAITQHIKNIRAKLRAAGLANPETVLKTVWGVGYLWNAADA
;
A
#
# COMPACT_ATOMS: atom_id res chain seq x y z
N MET A 1 -11.06 -13.01 0.18
CA MET A 1 -12.36 -12.69 0.79
C MET A 1 -12.26 -11.27 1.28
N ALA A 2 -13.21 -10.40 0.90
CA ALA A 2 -13.21 -8.98 1.24
C ALA A 2 -14.64 -8.53 1.55
N ASN A 3 -14.78 -7.46 2.32
CA ASN A 3 -16.05 -6.85 2.69
C ASN A 3 -16.37 -5.72 1.73
N ILE A 4 -17.50 -5.78 1.05
CA ILE A 4 -17.90 -4.79 0.03
C ILE A 4 -19.19 -4.12 0.50
N LEU A 5 -19.20 -2.79 0.51
CA LEU A 5 -20.40 -1.99 0.73
C LEU A 5 -20.90 -1.46 -0.62
N ALA A 6 -22.13 -1.79 -0.99
CA ALA A 6 -22.80 -1.25 -2.16
C ALA A 6 -23.95 -0.31 -1.74
N VAL A 7 -23.94 0.91 -2.27
CA VAL A 7 -24.91 1.97 -1.94
C VAL A 7 -25.52 2.47 -3.22
N ASP A 8 -26.80 2.17 -3.43
CA ASP A 8 -27.56 2.50 -4.63
C ASP A 8 -29.04 2.51 -4.29
N ASP A 9 -29.83 3.46 -4.75
CA ASP A 9 -31.26 3.54 -4.49
C ASP A 9 -32.07 2.48 -5.28
N ASP A 10 -31.47 1.93 -6.34
CA ASP A 10 -32.01 0.79 -7.09
C ASP A 10 -31.79 -0.53 -6.32
N ARG A 11 -32.84 -1.03 -5.70
CA ARG A 11 -32.81 -2.29 -4.93
C ARG A 11 -32.52 -3.52 -5.78
N ASP A 12 -32.93 -3.52 -7.05
CA ASP A 12 -32.70 -4.63 -7.97
C ASP A 12 -31.22 -4.68 -8.34
N LEU A 13 -30.62 -3.53 -8.59
CA LEU A 13 -29.18 -3.41 -8.82
C LEU A 13 -28.40 -3.81 -7.56
N CYS A 14 -28.80 -3.37 -6.39
CA CYS A 14 -28.19 -3.80 -5.11
C CYS A 14 -28.22 -5.33 -4.93
N THR A 15 -29.34 -5.97 -5.24
CA THR A 15 -29.50 -7.43 -5.18
C THR A 15 -28.60 -8.13 -6.20
N LEU A 16 -28.53 -7.59 -7.42
CA LEU A 16 -27.67 -8.10 -8.47
C LEU A 16 -26.17 -8.01 -8.09
N LEU A 17 -25.74 -6.86 -7.59
CA LEU A 17 -24.36 -6.63 -7.13
C LEU A 17 -24.01 -7.59 -5.99
N LYS A 18 -24.88 -7.70 -4.98
CA LYS A 18 -24.70 -8.61 -3.86
C LYS A 18 -24.51 -10.04 -4.35
N THR A 19 -25.44 -10.55 -5.16
CA THR A 19 -25.39 -11.91 -5.67
C THR A 19 -24.13 -12.19 -6.49
N ALA A 20 -23.73 -11.22 -7.34
CA ALA A 20 -22.57 -11.38 -8.21
C ALA A 20 -21.26 -11.41 -7.44
N LEU A 21 -21.09 -10.52 -6.45
CA LEU A 21 -19.86 -10.39 -5.68
C LEU A 21 -19.74 -11.46 -4.57
N GLU A 22 -20.86 -11.92 -4.00
CA GLU A 22 -20.87 -13.05 -3.06
C GLU A 22 -20.46 -14.36 -3.76
N ARG A 23 -20.81 -14.55 -5.04
CA ARG A 23 -20.31 -15.69 -5.86
C ARG A 23 -18.79 -15.66 -6.06
N ASP A 24 -18.17 -14.49 -5.95
CA ASP A 24 -16.71 -14.34 -5.99
C ASP A 24 -16.04 -14.55 -4.62
N GLY A 25 -16.83 -14.90 -3.59
CA GLY A 25 -16.35 -15.17 -2.24
C GLY A 25 -16.16 -13.90 -1.37
N HIS A 26 -16.79 -12.80 -1.75
CA HIS A 26 -16.83 -11.58 -0.93
C HIS A 26 -18.02 -11.60 0.04
N THR A 27 -17.97 -10.78 1.09
CA THR A 27 -19.13 -10.46 1.95
C THR A 27 -19.69 -9.13 1.50
N VAL A 28 -20.99 -9.03 1.21
CA VAL A 28 -21.58 -7.81 0.64
C VAL A 28 -22.73 -7.29 1.51
N GLU A 29 -22.59 -6.04 1.95
CA GLU A 29 -23.64 -5.26 2.58
C GLU A 29 -24.19 -4.24 1.58
N THR A 30 -25.52 -4.04 1.56
CA THR A 30 -26.17 -3.08 0.66
C THR A 30 -26.93 -2.02 1.45
N ARG A 31 -26.94 -0.79 0.96
CA ARG A 31 -27.74 0.32 1.47
C ARG A 31 -28.44 1.03 0.32
N CYS A 32 -29.65 1.50 0.58
CA CYS A 32 -30.46 2.18 -0.45
C CYS A 32 -30.42 3.70 -0.34
N THR A 33 -29.76 4.25 0.67
CA THR A 33 -29.63 5.70 0.87
C THR A 33 -28.24 6.05 1.40
N GLY A 34 -27.76 7.26 1.08
CA GLY A 34 -26.51 7.79 1.63
C GLY A 34 -26.54 7.93 3.15
N ALA A 35 -27.71 8.23 3.74
CA ALA A 35 -27.90 8.40 5.18
C ALA A 35 -27.61 7.11 5.97
N ASP A 36 -27.82 5.94 5.36
CA ASP A 36 -27.57 4.64 6.00
C ASP A 36 -26.09 4.25 6.04
N VAL A 37 -25.20 5.03 5.40
CA VAL A 37 -23.76 4.81 5.40
C VAL A 37 -23.14 5.34 6.69
N THR A 38 -22.98 4.44 7.65
CA THR A 38 -22.43 4.75 8.98
C THR A 38 -20.90 4.62 9.02
N SER A 39 -20.27 5.26 10.01
CA SER A 39 -18.82 5.13 10.25
C SER A 39 -18.37 3.69 10.53
N SER A 40 -19.24 2.85 11.09
CA SER A 40 -18.95 1.43 11.32
C SER A 40 -18.88 0.65 10.00
N LEU A 41 -19.79 0.93 9.06
CA LEU A 41 -19.76 0.33 7.72
C LEU A 41 -18.56 0.81 6.90
N CYS A 42 -18.18 2.09 7.02
CA CYS A 42 -16.98 2.62 6.36
C CYS A 42 -15.69 1.92 6.83
N ARG A 43 -15.58 1.62 8.13
CA ARG A 43 -14.44 0.87 8.68
C ARG A 43 -14.49 -0.63 8.38
N TRP A 44 -15.68 -1.19 8.21
CA TRP A 44 -15.87 -2.61 7.88
C TRP A 44 -15.56 -2.91 6.42
N ALA A 45 -15.82 -1.96 5.51
CA ALA A 45 -15.69 -2.17 4.08
C ALA A 45 -14.23 -2.12 3.61
N ASP A 46 -13.86 -3.11 2.81
CA ASP A 46 -12.60 -3.15 2.05
C ASP A 46 -12.76 -2.50 0.65
N CYS A 47 -13.99 -2.27 0.20
CA CYS A 47 -14.32 -1.58 -1.04
C CYS A 47 -15.73 -1.01 -0.95
N ILE A 48 -15.96 0.18 -1.48
CA ILE A 48 -17.26 0.86 -1.48
C ILE A 48 -17.68 1.12 -2.92
N LEU A 49 -18.85 0.60 -3.30
CA LEU A 49 -19.54 0.94 -4.55
C LEU A 49 -20.62 1.98 -4.20
N LEU A 50 -20.60 3.12 -4.86
CA LEU A 50 -21.44 4.24 -4.47
C LEU A 50 -22.11 4.88 -5.69
N ASP A 51 -23.44 4.83 -5.74
CA ASP A 51 -24.17 5.56 -6.76
C ASP A 51 -24.07 7.08 -6.51
N ILE A 52 -23.94 7.83 -7.60
CA ILE A 52 -23.93 9.30 -7.54
C ILE A 52 -25.35 9.86 -7.45
N MET A 53 -26.29 9.25 -8.16
CA MET A 53 -27.62 9.80 -8.39
C MET A 53 -28.64 9.24 -7.41
N MET A 54 -28.43 9.43 -6.11
CA MET A 54 -29.37 8.99 -5.08
C MET A 54 -30.28 10.14 -4.61
N PRO A 55 -31.54 9.87 -4.25
CA PRO A 55 -32.42 10.86 -3.64
C PRO A 55 -31.95 11.27 -2.24
N GLY A 56 -32.04 12.56 -1.95
CA GLY A 56 -31.62 13.14 -0.67
C GLY A 56 -30.17 13.53 -0.65
N GLU A 57 -29.29 12.69 -0.12
CA GLU A 57 -27.83 12.90 -0.12
C GLU A 57 -27.20 12.25 -1.36
N ASP A 58 -26.66 13.06 -2.28
CA ASP A 58 -25.99 12.54 -3.47
C ASP A 58 -24.68 11.83 -3.15
N GLY A 59 -24.22 10.95 -4.05
CA GLY A 59 -23.01 10.15 -3.83
C GLY A 59 -21.74 10.98 -3.63
N PHE A 60 -21.66 12.20 -4.19
CA PHE A 60 -20.53 13.09 -3.96
C PHE A 60 -20.51 13.63 -2.53
N ALA A 61 -21.66 13.96 -1.97
CA ALA A 61 -21.78 14.39 -0.58
C ALA A 61 -21.43 13.24 0.37
N VAL A 62 -21.95 12.04 0.11
CA VAL A 62 -21.60 10.82 0.86
C VAL A 62 -20.09 10.58 0.81
N CYS A 63 -19.48 10.61 -0.38
CA CYS A 63 -18.05 10.39 -0.55
C CYS A 63 -17.21 11.39 0.26
N ARG A 64 -17.49 12.68 0.19
CA ARG A 64 -16.82 13.73 1.00
C ARG A 64 -16.93 13.45 2.49
N ARG A 65 -18.12 13.03 2.94
CA ARG A 65 -18.39 12.74 4.35
C ARG A 65 -17.63 11.53 4.88
N ILE A 66 -17.53 10.47 4.06
CA ILE A 66 -16.93 9.21 4.49
C ILE A 66 -15.43 9.11 4.22
N ARG A 67 -14.86 9.90 3.31
CA ARG A 67 -13.45 9.76 2.89
C ARG A 67 -12.46 9.88 4.04
N ALA A 68 -12.71 10.75 5.01
CA ALA A 68 -11.87 10.87 6.20
C ALA A 68 -12.02 9.70 7.21
N GLN A 69 -12.95 8.77 6.97
CA GLN A 69 -13.29 7.67 7.88
C GLN A 69 -12.86 6.31 7.34
N THR A 70 -12.39 6.22 6.10
CA THR A 70 -11.99 4.96 5.46
C THR A 70 -10.87 5.17 4.45
N GLU A 71 -9.96 4.19 4.38
CA GLU A 71 -8.95 4.06 3.33
C GLU A 71 -9.44 3.12 2.20
N ALA A 72 -10.64 2.54 2.34
CA ALA A 72 -11.21 1.67 1.32
C ALA A 72 -11.39 2.42 -0.01
N PRO A 73 -11.09 1.81 -1.16
CA PRO A 73 -11.37 2.40 -2.46
C PRO A 73 -12.87 2.62 -2.63
N ILE A 74 -13.21 3.81 -3.14
CA ILE A 74 -14.58 4.22 -3.46
C ILE A 74 -14.70 4.25 -4.97
N LEU A 75 -15.56 3.38 -5.52
CA LEU A 75 -15.88 3.31 -6.94
C LEU A 75 -17.27 3.89 -7.14
N PHE A 76 -17.37 4.98 -7.91
CA PHE A 76 -18.66 5.52 -8.27
C PHE A 76 -19.36 4.68 -9.34
N LEU A 77 -20.66 4.47 -9.14
CA LEU A 77 -21.57 3.98 -10.16
C LEU A 77 -22.39 5.18 -10.64
N THR A 78 -22.38 5.48 -11.93
CA THR A 78 -23.00 6.73 -12.42
C THR A 78 -23.69 6.55 -13.75
N ALA A 79 -24.83 7.20 -13.93
CA ALA A 79 -25.46 7.37 -15.23
C ALA A 79 -24.86 8.55 -16.03
N ARG A 80 -23.99 9.38 -15.40
CA ARG A 80 -23.37 10.55 -16.04
C ARG A 80 -22.12 10.14 -16.80
N THR A 81 -22.03 10.60 -18.04
CA THR A 81 -20.89 10.41 -18.94
C THR A 81 -20.10 11.70 -19.16
N ASP A 82 -20.51 12.82 -18.54
CA ASP A 82 -19.88 14.11 -18.71
C ASP A 82 -18.55 14.20 -17.98
N GLU A 83 -17.48 14.58 -18.70
CA GLU A 83 -16.12 14.72 -18.18
C GLU A 83 -16.01 15.56 -16.89
N PRO A 84 -16.74 16.70 -16.73
CA PRO A 84 -16.67 17.49 -15.50
C PRO A 84 -17.10 16.73 -14.24
N SER A 85 -18.10 15.85 -14.34
CA SER A 85 -18.57 15.04 -13.20
C SER A 85 -17.56 13.98 -12.79
N VAL A 86 -16.86 13.38 -13.75
CA VAL A 86 -15.79 12.40 -13.52
C VAL A 86 -14.58 13.05 -12.84
N LEU A 87 -14.12 14.20 -13.37
CA LEU A 87 -13.01 14.95 -12.77
C LEU A 87 -13.33 15.44 -11.35
N THR A 88 -14.59 15.87 -11.13
CA THR A 88 -15.06 16.27 -9.80
C THR A 88 -15.03 15.09 -8.84
N GLY A 89 -15.49 13.91 -9.26
CA GLY A 89 -15.50 12.70 -8.42
C GLY A 89 -14.12 12.27 -7.97
N LEU A 90 -13.14 12.25 -8.87
CA LEU A 90 -11.74 11.94 -8.56
C LEU A 90 -11.10 13.00 -7.65
N GLY A 91 -11.42 14.27 -7.85
CA GLY A 91 -10.96 15.39 -7.00
C GLY A 91 -11.53 15.36 -5.59
N ILE A 92 -12.66 14.70 -5.36
CA ILE A 92 -13.32 14.52 -4.04
C ILE A 92 -12.75 13.32 -3.26
N GLY A 93 -11.96 12.45 -3.91
CA GLY A 93 -11.31 11.31 -3.26
C GLY A 93 -11.91 9.96 -3.65
N ALA A 94 -12.64 9.86 -4.76
CA ALA A 94 -12.98 8.57 -5.37
C ALA A 94 -11.76 7.98 -6.11
N ASP A 95 -11.69 6.66 -6.14
CA ASP A 95 -10.55 5.91 -6.72
C ASP A 95 -10.85 5.45 -8.15
N ASP A 96 -12.12 5.31 -8.52
CA ASP A 96 -12.55 4.89 -9.87
C ASP A 96 -14.04 5.25 -10.10
N TYR A 97 -14.48 5.09 -11.32
CA TYR A 97 -15.90 5.24 -11.70
C TYR A 97 -16.32 4.22 -12.75
N LEU A 98 -17.59 3.84 -12.76
CA LEU A 98 -18.20 2.92 -13.71
C LEU A 98 -19.53 3.48 -14.20
N VAL A 99 -19.64 3.65 -15.51
CA VAL A 99 -20.83 4.27 -16.14
C VAL A 99 -21.94 3.23 -16.30
N LYS A 100 -23.14 3.56 -15.84
CA LYS A 100 -24.37 2.78 -16.07
C LYS A 100 -24.93 3.02 -17.51
N PRO A 101 -25.33 1.98 -18.25
CA PRO A 101 -25.33 0.57 -17.89
C PRO A 101 -23.94 -0.08 -18.07
N PHE A 102 -23.52 -0.89 -17.11
CA PHE A 102 -22.24 -1.59 -17.13
C PHE A 102 -22.42 -3.12 -17.17
N ARG A 103 -21.36 -3.81 -17.58
CA ARG A 103 -21.31 -5.27 -17.54
C ARG A 103 -20.82 -5.73 -16.16
N LEU A 104 -21.46 -6.74 -15.56
CA LEU A 104 -21.02 -7.30 -14.29
C LEU A 104 -19.56 -7.76 -14.31
N ALA A 105 -19.10 -8.30 -15.45
CA ALA A 105 -17.71 -8.71 -15.63
C ALA A 105 -16.74 -7.51 -15.50
N GLU A 106 -17.11 -6.34 -15.98
CA GLU A 106 -16.31 -5.11 -15.84
C GLU A 106 -16.27 -4.64 -14.39
N LEU A 107 -17.43 -4.57 -13.71
CA LEU A 107 -17.49 -4.24 -12.29
C LEU A 107 -16.59 -5.14 -11.45
N ARG A 108 -16.74 -6.46 -11.63
CA ARG A 108 -15.94 -7.48 -10.92
C ARG A 108 -14.45 -7.32 -11.18
N ALA A 109 -14.04 -7.03 -12.42
CA ALA A 109 -12.64 -6.80 -12.77
C ALA A 109 -12.07 -5.57 -12.05
N ARG A 110 -12.84 -4.45 -12.00
CA ARG A 110 -12.44 -3.21 -11.31
C ARG A 110 -12.37 -3.40 -9.79
N VAL A 111 -13.40 -3.99 -9.17
CA VAL A 111 -13.41 -4.32 -7.74
C VAL A 111 -12.18 -5.17 -7.39
N ASN A 112 -11.95 -6.26 -8.12
CA ASN A 112 -10.79 -7.12 -7.89
C ASN A 112 -9.44 -6.40 -8.10
N ALA A 113 -9.37 -5.46 -9.06
CA ALA A 113 -8.15 -4.67 -9.27
C ALA A 113 -7.86 -3.75 -8.09
N HIS A 114 -8.88 -3.08 -7.54
CA HIS A 114 -8.74 -2.22 -6.37
C HIS A 114 -8.46 -3.00 -5.10
N LEU A 115 -9.19 -4.09 -4.83
CA LEU A 115 -8.91 -4.99 -3.71
C LEU A 115 -7.49 -5.58 -3.77
N ARG A 116 -7.02 -5.94 -4.97
CA ARG A 116 -5.64 -6.40 -5.15
C ARG A 116 -4.61 -5.29 -4.92
N ARG A 117 -4.90 -4.04 -5.28
CA ARG A 117 -4.05 -2.88 -4.97
C ARG A 117 -4.01 -2.60 -3.47
N GLN A 118 -5.11 -2.83 -2.77
CA GLN A 118 -5.24 -2.67 -1.32
C GLN A 118 -4.62 -3.86 -0.56
N ASN A 119 -4.82 -5.09 -1.04
CA ASN A 119 -4.15 -6.30 -0.56
C ASN A 119 -2.69 -6.43 -1.05
N ARG A 120 -2.31 -5.73 -2.09
CA ARG A 120 -1.02 -5.11 -2.17
C ARG A 120 -1.10 -3.89 -1.24
N ALA A 121 -1.22 -4.13 0.08
CA ALA A 121 -0.76 -3.18 1.09
C ALA A 121 0.51 -2.57 0.52
N PRO A 122 0.67 -1.25 0.42
CA PRO A 122 1.81 -0.69 -0.25
C PRO A 122 2.99 -1.50 0.24
N GLN A 123 3.78 -2.05 -0.70
CA GLN A 123 4.98 -2.80 -0.32
C GLN A 123 5.97 -1.82 0.33
N HIS A 124 5.45 -1.07 1.29
CA HIS A 124 6.20 -0.23 2.18
C HIS A 124 6.81 -1.08 3.30
N ARG A 125 6.36 -2.33 3.45
CA ARG A 125 7.00 -3.28 4.35
C ARG A 125 7.77 -4.33 3.55
N LEU A 126 9.07 -4.24 3.67
CA LEU A 126 10.01 -5.24 3.17
C LEU A 126 10.58 -6.00 4.38
N VAL A 127 10.37 -7.30 4.45
CA VAL A 127 11.01 -8.14 5.48
C VAL A 127 12.14 -8.90 4.82
N ARG A 128 13.36 -8.74 5.34
CA ARG A 128 14.56 -9.43 4.84
C ARG A 128 15.53 -9.71 6.00
N GLY A 129 15.92 -10.97 6.16
CA GLY A 129 16.88 -11.39 7.18
C GLY A 129 16.46 -11.02 8.61
N GLY A 130 15.16 -11.11 8.92
CA GLY A 130 14.61 -10.78 10.24
C GLY A 130 14.46 -9.27 10.50
N VAL A 131 14.77 -8.40 9.52
CA VAL A 131 14.57 -6.94 9.60
C VAL A 131 13.33 -6.57 8.78
N CYS A 132 12.40 -5.85 9.42
CA CYS A 132 11.20 -5.30 8.80
C CYS A 132 11.45 -3.81 8.50
N PHE A 133 11.45 -3.46 7.22
CA PHE A 133 11.54 -2.09 6.74
C PHE A 133 10.15 -1.54 6.46
N ASP A 134 9.87 -0.33 6.90
CA ASP A 134 8.75 0.48 6.43
C ASP A 134 9.30 1.50 5.42
N LEU A 135 9.10 1.21 4.14
CA LEU A 135 9.65 2.01 3.03
C LEU A 135 8.97 3.38 2.91
N ALA A 136 7.73 3.53 3.40
CA ALA A 136 7.01 4.80 3.41
C ALA A 136 7.46 5.68 4.57
N ALA A 137 7.49 5.13 5.78
CA ALA A 137 7.94 5.85 6.97
C ALA A 137 9.46 6.00 7.05
N LYS A 138 10.22 5.36 6.12
CA LYS A 138 11.69 5.32 6.14
C LYS A 138 12.25 4.88 7.50
N SER A 139 11.65 3.81 8.04
CA SER A 139 12.00 3.23 9.34
C SER A 139 12.20 1.73 9.23
N ALA A 140 12.90 1.15 10.22
CA ALA A 140 13.12 -0.29 10.28
C ALA A 140 13.04 -0.81 11.72
N ALA A 141 12.71 -2.11 11.87
CA ALA A 141 12.61 -2.78 13.17
C ALA A 141 13.09 -4.24 13.08
N VAL A 142 13.52 -4.79 14.22
CA VAL A 142 13.74 -6.21 14.43
C VAL A 142 12.69 -6.70 15.44
N GLY A 143 11.77 -7.57 15.01
CA GLY A 143 10.60 -7.91 15.82
C GLY A 143 9.79 -6.66 16.18
N CYS A 144 9.66 -6.36 17.48
CA CYS A 144 8.97 -5.15 17.98
C CYS A 144 9.95 -4.00 18.31
N THR A 145 11.27 -4.17 18.11
CA THR A 145 12.29 -3.19 18.49
C THR A 145 12.63 -2.29 17.29
N ALA A 146 12.29 -1.00 17.37
CA ALA A 146 12.66 -0.02 16.34
C ALA A 146 14.18 0.16 16.25
N LEU A 147 14.69 0.26 15.03
CA LEU A 147 16.10 0.50 14.76
C LEU A 147 16.37 2.00 14.64
N PRO A 148 17.26 2.57 15.49
CA PRO A 148 17.56 4.00 15.46
C PRO A 148 18.57 4.34 14.35
N PHE A 149 18.23 4.01 13.10
CA PHE A 149 19.07 4.32 11.96
C PHE A 149 19.08 5.83 11.66
N THR A 150 20.25 6.34 11.28
CA THR A 150 20.32 7.64 10.60
C THR A 150 19.75 7.54 9.20
N LYS A 151 19.48 8.67 8.55
CA LYS A 151 18.98 8.71 7.16
C LYS A 151 19.90 7.94 6.21
N SER A 152 21.21 8.09 6.33
CA SER A 152 22.21 7.41 5.52
C SER A 152 22.24 5.90 5.79
N GLU A 153 22.22 5.49 7.05
CA GLU A 153 22.20 4.07 7.43
C GLU A 153 20.93 3.38 6.95
N TYR A 154 19.77 4.05 7.07
CA TYR A 154 18.51 3.53 6.54
C TYR A 154 18.57 3.37 5.01
N ALA A 155 19.05 4.38 4.29
CA ALA A 155 19.13 4.35 2.83
C ALA A 155 20.07 3.24 2.32
N ILE A 156 21.20 3.01 2.99
CA ILE A 156 22.11 1.90 2.68
C ILE A 156 21.42 0.55 2.92
N CYS A 157 20.73 0.38 4.05
CA CYS A 157 20.00 -0.85 4.35
C CYS A 157 18.87 -1.09 3.37
N GLU A 158 18.06 -0.07 3.04
CA GLU A 158 16.97 -0.13 2.08
C GLU A 158 17.49 -0.55 0.70
N PHE A 159 18.54 0.11 0.21
CA PHE A 159 19.14 -0.22 -1.09
C PHE A 159 19.58 -1.68 -1.15
N LEU A 160 20.36 -2.14 -0.16
CA LEU A 160 20.87 -3.50 -0.14
C LEU A 160 19.76 -4.55 0.08
N ALA A 161 18.75 -4.25 0.88
CA ALA A 161 17.63 -5.16 1.14
C ALA A 161 16.68 -5.29 -0.05
N LEU A 162 16.47 -4.22 -0.83
CA LEU A 162 15.72 -4.25 -2.08
C LEU A 162 16.43 -5.12 -3.15
N HIS A 163 17.77 -5.16 -3.12
CA HIS A 163 18.60 -5.95 -4.03
C HIS A 163 19.22 -7.17 -3.31
N ALA A 164 18.47 -7.79 -2.40
CA ALA A 164 18.97 -8.90 -1.62
C ALA A 164 19.54 -10.04 -2.49
N GLY A 165 20.69 -10.56 -2.08
CA GLY A 165 21.44 -11.58 -2.82
C GLY A 165 22.44 -11.01 -3.85
N GLN A 166 22.40 -9.71 -4.15
CA GLN A 166 23.39 -9.07 -5.03
C GLN A 166 24.49 -8.40 -4.19
N THR A 167 25.72 -8.48 -4.69
CA THR A 167 26.89 -7.83 -4.06
C THR A 167 27.15 -6.49 -4.74
N PHE A 168 27.31 -5.43 -3.94
CA PHE A 168 27.62 -4.09 -4.42
C PHE A 168 28.95 -3.61 -3.83
N GLY A 169 29.78 -3.00 -4.68
CA GLY A 169 30.98 -2.31 -4.26
C GLY A 169 30.66 -1.05 -3.44
N LYS A 170 31.63 -0.56 -2.68
CA LYS A 170 31.44 0.64 -1.85
C LYS A 170 31.06 1.87 -2.68
N GLU A 171 31.70 2.06 -3.83
CA GLU A 171 31.40 3.13 -4.79
C GLU A 171 29.95 3.04 -5.30
N GLN A 172 29.50 1.83 -5.68
CA GLN A 172 28.12 1.61 -6.14
C GLN A 172 27.08 1.92 -5.06
N ILE A 173 27.36 1.55 -3.80
CA ILE A 173 26.49 1.87 -2.67
C ILE A 173 26.47 3.37 -2.44
N TYR A 174 27.63 4.04 -2.52
CA TYR A 174 27.73 5.46 -2.33
C TYR A 174 26.95 6.23 -3.41
N GLU A 175 27.15 5.90 -4.68
CA GLU A 175 26.44 6.53 -5.81
C GLU A 175 24.92 6.32 -5.71
N ALA A 176 24.47 5.11 -5.39
CA ALA A 176 23.05 4.78 -5.28
C ALA A 176 22.35 5.52 -4.14
N VAL A 177 23.06 5.81 -3.03
CA VAL A 177 22.47 6.38 -1.82
C VAL A 177 22.66 7.91 -1.75
N PHE A 178 23.80 8.42 -2.19
CA PHE A 178 24.18 9.84 -2.03
C PHE A 178 24.25 10.62 -3.34
N GLY A 179 24.20 9.93 -4.51
CA GLY A 179 24.32 10.56 -5.81
C GLY A 179 25.77 10.80 -6.26
N TYR A 180 25.92 11.36 -7.46
CA TYR A 180 27.20 11.49 -8.15
C TYR A 180 27.90 12.83 -7.77
N ASP A 181 28.29 13.03 -6.53
CA ASP A 181 29.04 14.22 -6.08
C ASP A 181 30.54 13.94 -5.83
N GLY A 182 31.20 13.28 -6.79
CA GLY A 182 32.62 13.41 -7.11
C GLY A 182 33.69 13.00 -6.08
N THR A 183 33.38 12.77 -4.81
CA THR A 183 34.35 12.31 -3.78
C THR A 183 33.74 11.23 -2.92
N ALA A 184 33.64 10.02 -3.50
CA ALA A 184 33.23 8.84 -2.73
C ALA A 184 34.31 8.53 -1.68
N ASP A 185 34.02 8.83 -0.40
CA ASP A 185 34.87 8.39 0.69
C ASP A 185 34.52 6.93 1.04
N ASP A 186 35.34 6.01 0.51
CA ASP A 186 35.25 4.56 0.73
C ASP A 186 35.23 4.18 2.23
N THR A 187 35.76 5.04 3.09
CA THR A 187 35.81 4.85 4.54
C THR A 187 34.46 5.08 5.16
N ALA A 188 33.64 6.00 4.59
CA ALA A 188 32.32 6.33 5.09
C ALA A 188 31.35 5.13 5.02
N ILE A 189 31.30 4.40 3.89
CA ILE A 189 30.47 3.21 3.75
C ILE A 189 30.87 2.13 4.74
N THR A 190 32.18 1.89 4.92
CA THR A 190 32.66 0.90 5.89
C THR A 190 32.22 1.26 7.31
N GLN A 191 32.29 2.53 7.69
CA GLN A 191 31.85 3.00 9.00
C GLN A 191 30.33 2.86 9.17
N HIS A 192 29.53 3.21 8.16
CA HIS A 192 28.08 3.00 8.19
C HIS A 192 27.72 1.53 8.38
N ILE A 193 28.34 0.61 7.64
CA ILE A 193 28.10 -0.84 7.77
C ILE A 193 28.43 -1.33 9.20
N LYS A 194 29.52 -0.85 9.79
CA LYS A 194 29.87 -1.17 11.18
C LYS A 194 28.79 -0.71 12.17
N ASN A 195 28.31 0.53 12.01
CA ASN A 195 27.29 1.11 12.86
C ASN A 195 25.94 0.39 12.70
N ILE A 196 25.55 0.08 11.45
CA ILE A 196 24.33 -0.70 11.14
C ILE A 196 24.35 -2.05 11.86
N ARG A 197 25.44 -2.80 11.73
CA ARG A 197 25.58 -4.11 12.40
C ARG A 197 25.50 -4.00 13.92
N ALA A 198 26.11 -2.97 14.51
CA ALA A 198 26.00 -2.71 15.93
C ALA A 198 24.55 -2.46 16.39
N LYS A 199 23.80 -1.67 15.62
CA LYS A 199 22.39 -1.37 15.90
C LYS A 199 21.48 -2.59 15.71
N LEU A 200 21.72 -3.39 14.68
CA LEU A 200 21.01 -4.67 14.45
C LEU A 200 21.24 -5.63 15.63
N ARG A 201 22.47 -5.75 16.12
CA ARG A 201 22.81 -6.59 17.28
C ARG A 201 22.14 -6.09 18.55
N ALA A 202 22.14 -4.79 18.79
CA ALA A 202 21.48 -4.18 19.94
C ALA A 202 19.96 -4.37 19.93
N ALA A 203 19.35 -4.49 18.75
CA ALA A 203 17.92 -4.77 18.57
C ALA A 203 17.57 -6.27 18.66
N GLY A 204 18.53 -7.15 18.94
CA GLY A 204 18.30 -8.58 19.16
C GLY A 204 18.55 -9.47 17.95
N LEU A 205 19.11 -8.96 16.85
CA LEU A 205 19.51 -9.80 15.73
C LEU A 205 20.83 -10.53 16.09
N ALA A 206 20.76 -11.86 16.20
CA ALA A 206 21.88 -12.66 16.74
C ALA A 206 23.16 -12.54 15.89
N ASN A 207 23.03 -12.58 14.57
CA ASN A 207 24.16 -12.59 13.64
C ASN A 207 23.99 -11.55 12.52
N PRO A 208 24.17 -10.24 12.78
CA PRO A 208 24.03 -9.19 11.77
C PRO A 208 24.96 -9.39 10.56
N GLU A 209 26.11 -10.04 10.75
CA GLU A 209 27.10 -10.32 9.71
C GLU A 209 26.62 -11.35 8.68
N THR A 210 25.68 -12.22 9.04
CA THR A 210 25.07 -13.17 8.09
C THR A 210 23.98 -12.51 7.27
N VAL A 211 23.32 -11.50 7.81
CA VAL A 211 22.27 -10.73 7.14
C VAL A 211 22.88 -9.65 6.24
N LEU A 212 23.71 -8.79 6.79
CA LEU A 212 24.50 -7.80 6.06
C LEU A 212 25.93 -8.32 5.93
N LYS A 213 26.19 -9.06 4.85
CA LYS A 213 27.42 -9.82 4.65
C LYS A 213 28.50 -8.98 3.97
N THR A 214 29.76 -9.17 4.39
CA THR A 214 30.94 -8.67 3.67
C THR A 214 31.38 -9.71 2.66
N VAL A 215 31.57 -9.30 1.41
CA VAL A 215 32.22 -10.09 0.37
C VAL A 215 33.63 -9.51 0.19
N TRP A 216 34.63 -10.22 0.70
CA TRP A 216 36.01 -9.74 0.72
C TRP A 216 36.53 -9.41 -0.67
N GLY A 217 37.12 -8.24 -0.82
CA GLY A 217 37.63 -7.74 -2.10
C GLY A 217 36.57 -7.21 -3.07
N VAL A 218 35.25 -7.31 -2.75
CA VAL A 218 34.17 -6.87 -3.62
C VAL A 218 33.30 -5.81 -2.95
N GLY A 219 32.71 -6.08 -1.76
CA GLY A 219 31.83 -5.14 -1.11
C GLY A 219 30.86 -5.77 -0.11
N TYR A 220 29.59 -5.40 -0.19
CA TYR A 220 28.56 -5.82 0.74
C TYR A 220 27.32 -6.35 0.02
N LEU A 221 26.62 -7.26 0.68
CA LEU A 221 25.30 -7.73 0.23
C LEU A 221 24.35 -7.89 1.42
N TRP A 222 23.07 -7.73 1.17
CA TRP A 222 22.02 -8.20 2.07
C TRP A 222 21.65 -9.63 1.69
N ASN A 223 21.66 -10.55 2.68
CA ASN A 223 21.36 -11.95 2.38
C ASN A 223 19.88 -12.13 2.00
N ALA A 224 19.60 -12.89 0.94
CA ALA A 224 18.25 -13.15 0.47
C ALA A 224 17.50 -14.20 1.33
N ALA A 225 18.20 -15.00 2.11
CA ALA A 225 17.58 -16.03 2.94
C ALA A 225 16.81 -15.36 4.10
N ASP A 226 15.50 -15.58 4.12
CA ASP A 226 14.71 -15.37 5.32
C ASP A 226 15.12 -16.42 6.34
N ALA A 227 15.60 -15.98 7.51
CA ALA A 227 16.01 -16.85 8.60
C ALA A 227 14.77 -17.39 9.34
#